data_baa3af480dcc5e4b86a634a8c0f47853
#
_entry.id   baa3af480dcc5e4b86a634a8c0f47853
#
_cell.length_a   1.000
_cell.length_b   1.000
_cell.length_c   1.000
_cell.angle_alpha   90.00
_cell.angle_beta   90.00
_cell.angle_gamma   90.00
#
_symmetry.space_group_name_H-M   'P 1'
#
loop_
_entity.id
_entity.type
_entity.pdbx_description
1 polymer ?
#
loop_
_entity_poly.entity_id
_entity_poly.type
_entity_poly.pdbx_seq_one_letter_code
_entity_poly.pdbx_strand_id
1 'polypeptide(L)'
;AVQDWMARHPDAPVRLLRNDQNYGLGGSHKVAFGYAAAHGYEHLVVLHGDDQGAVADLLPILNDGTYKKYDCCLGSRFMKGSKTGGYSALRTWGNYGFNWLFSLVARKKITDLGSGLNLYAVEPLKNEYYKKFPDTLYFNDCMILALCQMKQRVLFFPISWREEDQVSNNKLTSFGISLLKLCGKYLAGPRAFVEREWREKIIEDYSYEVVASNL
;
A
#
# COMPACT_ATOMS: atom_id res chain seq x y z
N ALA A 1 -19.44 -14.76 7.34
CA ALA A 1 -18.09 -15.36 7.55
C ALA A 1 -17.30 -14.60 8.64
N VAL A 2 -16.93 -13.30 8.45
CA VAL A 2 -16.13 -12.57 9.46
C VAL A 2 -16.88 -12.43 10.78
N GLN A 3 -18.14 -12.01 10.78
CA GLN A 3 -18.96 -11.89 11.99
C GLN A 3 -19.13 -13.23 12.73
N ASP A 4 -19.32 -14.33 11.99
CA ASP A 4 -19.43 -15.67 12.59
C ASP A 4 -18.10 -16.11 13.21
N TRP A 5 -16.98 -15.71 12.63
CA TRP A 5 -15.66 -15.93 13.20
C TRP A 5 -15.47 -15.11 14.48
N MET A 6 -15.81 -13.83 14.46
CA MET A 6 -15.75 -12.94 15.63
C MET A 6 -16.61 -13.46 16.80
N ALA A 7 -17.83 -13.94 16.52
CA ALA A 7 -18.70 -14.52 17.53
C ALA A 7 -18.10 -15.77 18.19
N ARG A 8 -17.29 -16.54 17.47
CA ARG A 8 -16.58 -17.71 18.01
C ARG A 8 -15.27 -17.40 18.72
N HIS A 9 -14.77 -16.16 18.54
CA HIS A 9 -13.51 -15.69 19.11
C HIS A 9 -13.71 -14.32 19.80
N PRO A 10 -14.51 -14.26 20.86
CA PRO A 10 -14.90 -13.00 21.50
C PRO A 10 -13.69 -12.25 22.10
N ASP A 11 -12.63 -12.97 22.49
CA ASP A 11 -11.41 -12.39 23.06
C ASP A 11 -10.44 -11.86 22.00
N ALA A 12 -10.69 -12.11 20.71
CA ALA A 12 -9.86 -11.56 19.64
C ALA A 12 -10.17 -10.07 19.45
N PRO A 13 -9.18 -9.17 19.51
CA PRO A 13 -9.39 -7.72 19.39
C PRO A 13 -9.65 -7.33 17.93
N VAL A 14 -10.81 -7.64 17.41
CA VAL A 14 -11.21 -7.41 16.01
C VAL A 14 -12.36 -6.42 15.93
N ARG A 15 -12.24 -5.48 15.01
CA ARG A 15 -13.32 -4.58 14.59
C ARG A 15 -13.55 -4.71 13.09
N LEU A 16 -14.78 -4.96 12.70
CA LEU A 16 -15.20 -5.04 11.30
C LEU A 16 -15.79 -3.71 10.87
N LEU A 17 -15.13 -3.06 9.94
CA LEU A 17 -15.57 -1.82 9.32
C LEU A 17 -16.11 -2.08 7.92
N ARG A 18 -17.15 -1.37 7.54
CA ARG A 18 -17.69 -1.36 6.19
C ARG A 18 -17.64 0.06 5.64
N ASN A 19 -16.94 0.26 4.54
CA ASN A 19 -16.96 1.54 3.83
C ASN A 19 -18.39 1.85 3.37
N ASP A 20 -18.81 3.10 3.46
CA ASP A 20 -20.17 3.52 3.06
C ASP A 20 -20.42 3.32 1.56
N GLN A 21 -19.36 3.29 0.77
CA GLN A 21 -19.38 2.98 -0.65
C GLN A 21 -18.09 2.26 -1.08
N ASN A 22 -18.06 1.75 -2.31
CA ASN A 22 -16.80 1.23 -2.87
C ASN A 22 -15.84 2.38 -3.19
N TYR A 23 -14.89 2.62 -2.32
CA TYR A 23 -13.85 3.63 -2.49
C TYR A 23 -12.66 3.16 -3.34
N GLY A 24 -12.65 1.89 -3.78
CA GLY A 24 -11.49 1.28 -4.42
C GLY A 24 -10.34 1.02 -3.45
N LEU A 25 -9.19 0.59 -3.98
CA LEU A 25 -8.03 0.22 -3.17
C LEU A 25 -7.45 1.42 -2.43
N GLY A 26 -7.18 2.52 -3.14
CA GLY A 26 -6.60 3.72 -2.55
C GLY A 26 -7.53 4.38 -1.52
N GLY A 27 -8.84 4.42 -1.80
CA GLY A 27 -9.81 4.95 -0.86
C GLY A 27 -9.93 4.11 0.41
N SER A 28 -9.86 2.78 0.32
CA SER A 28 -9.81 1.90 1.49
C SER A 28 -8.55 2.10 2.33
N HIS A 29 -7.40 2.39 1.70
CA HIS A 29 -6.20 2.81 2.43
C HIS A 29 -6.43 4.13 3.18
N LYS A 30 -7.11 5.11 2.56
CA LYS A 30 -7.40 6.40 3.20
C LYS A 30 -8.31 6.24 4.42
N VAL A 31 -9.32 5.36 4.34
CA VAL A 31 -10.13 4.97 5.50
C VAL A 31 -9.24 4.41 6.61
N ALA A 32 -8.40 3.44 6.29
CA ALA A 32 -7.54 2.79 7.29
C ALA A 32 -6.52 3.76 7.92
N PHE A 33 -5.93 4.66 7.13
CA PHE A 33 -4.99 5.67 7.60
C PHE A 33 -5.68 6.69 8.52
N GLY A 34 -6.85 7.17 8.11
CA GLY A 34 -7.67 8.08 8.93
C GLY A 34 -8.12 7.42 10.23
N TYR A 35 -8.56 6.17 10.15
CA TYR A 35 -8.92 5.38 11.34
C TYR A 35 -7.76 5.26 12.32
N ALA A 36 -6.59 4.87 11.85
CA ALA A 36 -5.41 4.70 12.69
C ALA A 36 -4.99 6.03 13.36
N ALA A 37 -5.03 7.14 12.62
CA ALA A 37 -4.71 8.46 13.16
C ALA A 37 -5.72 8.92 14.22
N ALA A 38 -7.03 8.73 13.96
CA ALA A 38 -8.11 9.13 14.86
C ALA A 38 -8.13 8.33 16.17
N HIS A 39 -7.67 7.08 16.16
CA HIS A 39 -7.65 6.20 17.33
C HIS A 39 -6.29 6.12 18.03
N GLY A 40 -5.33 6.98 17.64
CA GLY A 40 -4.06 7.11 18.35
C GLY A 40 -3.10 5.92 18.16
N TYR A 41 -3.25 5.15 17.09
CA TYR A 41 -2.28 4.10 16.76
C TYR A 41 -0.93 4.71 16.35
N GLU A 42 0.15 4.08 16.78
CA GLU A 42 1.51 4.49 16.39
C GLU A 42 1.91 3.94 15.01
N HIS A 43 1.45 2.74 14.70
CA HIS A 43 1.75 2.04 13.46
C HIS A 43 0.50 1.37 12.90
N LEU A 44 0.48 1.23 11.59
CA LEU A 44 -0.57 0.56 10.83
C LEU A 44 0.06 -0.46 9.89
N VAL A 45 -0.45 -1.68 9.90
CA VAL A 45 -0.14 -2.70 8.88
C VAL A 45 -1.33 -2.82 7.93
N VAL A 46 -1.06 -2.69 6.65
CA VAL A 46 -2.00 -3.02 5.59
C VAL A 46 -1.64 -4.41 5.07
N LEU A 47 -2.61 -5.31 5.08
CA LEU A 47 -2.54 -6.61 4.42
C LEU A 47 -3.78 -6.76 3.54
N HIS A 48 -3.58 -7.06 2.26
CA HIS A 48 -4.70 -7.32 1.36
C HIS A 48 -5.41 -8.63 1.76
N GLY A 49 -6.74 -8.62 1.66
CA GLY A 49 -7.59 -9.76 2.06
C GLY A 49 -7.77 -10.83 0.98
N ASP A 50 -6.86 -10.91 0.02
CA ASP A 50 -6.88 -11.82 -1.13
C ASP A 50 -6.07 -13.13 -0.89
N ASP A 51 -5.56 -13.31 0.33
CA ASP A 51 -4.75 -14.46 0.75
C ASP A 51 -3.46 -14.68 -0.06
N GLN A 52 -2.98 -13.64 -0.74
CA GLN A 52 -1.75 -13.73 -1.55
C GLN A 52 -0.48 -13.47 -0.74
N GLY A 53 -0.55 -12.65 0.31
CA GLY A 53 0.56 -12.27 1.17
C GLY A 53 0.58 -13.00 2.50
N ALA A 54 1.77 -13.36 2.99
CA ALA A 54 1.95 -13.97 4.29
C ALA A 54 2.34 -12.92 5.35
N VAL A 55 1.48 -12.70 6.36
CA VAL A 55 1.77 -11.77 7.46
C VAL A 55 3.02 -12.18 8.24
N ALA A 56 3.37 -13.47 8.24
CA ALA A 56 4.57 -13.99 8.88
C ALA A 56 5.88 -13.36 8.36
N ASP A 57 5.89 -12.87 7.11
CA ASP A 57 7.06 -12.21 6.53
C ASP A 57 7.38 -10.86 7.21
N LEU A 58 6.41 -10.27 7.91
CA LEU A 58 6.60 -9.04 8.69
C LEU A 58 7.22 -9.31 10.07
N LEU A 59 7.07 -10.52 10.62
CA LEU A 59 7.50 -10.84 11.98
C LEU A 59 8.97 -10.56 12.27
N PRO A 60 9.94 -10.83 11.36
CA PRO A 60 11.34 -10.54 11.62
C PRO A 60 11.60 -9.08 11.99
N ILE A 61 11.04 -8.13 11.22
CA ILE A 61 11.26 -6.70 11.46
C ILE A 61 10.44 -6.16 12.63
N LEU A 62 9.36 -6.86 13.02
CA LEU A 62 8.60 -6.55 14.24
C LEU A 62 9.36 -7.03 15.49
N ASN A 63 9.85 -8.27 15.48
CA ASN A 63 10.49 -8.90 16.63
C ASN A 63 11.82 -8.24 17.00
N ASP A 64 12.61 -7.81 16.02
CA ASP A 64 13.88 -7.12 16.25
C ASP A 64 13.75 -5.60 16.41
N GLY A 65 12.52 -5.05 16.28
CA GLY A 65 12.24 -3.63 16.42
C GLY A 65 12.77 -2.77 15.26
N THR A 66 13.20 -3.37 14.15
CA THR A 66 13.72 -2.66 12.97
C THR A 66 12.72 -1.66 12.43
N TYR A 67 11.43 -2.01 12.41
CA TYR A 67 10.36 -1.14 11.89
C TYR A 67 10.32 0.24 12.57
N LYS A 68 10.71 0.37 13.85
CA LYS A 68 10.71 1.65 14.59
C LYS A 68 11.71 2.67 14.04
N LYS A 69 12.67 2.24 13.23
CA LYS A 69 13.70 3.09 12.62
C LYS A 69 13.23 3.72 11.30
N TYR A 70 12.06 3.32 10.79
CA TYR A 70 11.55 3.71 9.48
C TYR A 70 10.16 4.33 9.59
N ASP A 71 9.87 5.22 8.68
CA ASP A 71 8.55 5.84 8.57
C ASP A 71 7.58 4.93 7.81
N CYS A 72 8.11 4.04 6.95
CA CYS A 72 7.37 2.90 6.43
C CYS A 72 8.28 1.72 6.07
N CYS A 73 7.71 0.51 6.18
CA CYS A 73 8.31 -0.74 5.72
C CYS A 73 7.39 -1.32 4.65
N LEU A 74 7.87 -1.41 3.42
CA LEU A 74 7.12 -1.86 2.27
C LEU A 74 7.56 -3.28 1.89
N GLY A 75 6.60 -4.19 1.77
CA GLY A 75 6.88 -5.53 1.28
C GLY A 75 7.38 -5.50 -0.15
N SER A 76 8.33 -6.33 -0.49
CA SER A 76 8.85 -6.45 -1.84
C SER A 76 8.82 -7.89 -2.31
N ARG A 77 8.21 -8.10 -3.49
CA ARG A 77 8.16 -9.39 -4.19
C ARG A 77 9.41 -9.64 -5.03
N PHE A 78 10.20 -8.60 -5.29
CA PHE A 78 11.27 -8.61 -6.30
C PHE A 78 12.66 -8.31 -5.72
N MET A 79 12.89 -8.60 -4.46
CA MET A 79 14.20 -8.47 -3.82
C MET A 79 14.76 -9.83 -3.38
N LYS A 80 16.03 -9.89 -3.01
CA LYS A 80 16.67 -11.11 -2.49
C LYS A 80 15.94 -11.59 -1.23
N GLY A 81 15.54 -12.85 -1.21
CA GLY A 81 14.79 -13.47 -0.11
C GLY A 81 13.28 -13.54 -0.35
N SER A 82 12.75 -12.82 -1.33
CA SER A 82 11.33 -12.92 -1.70
C SER A 82 11.02 -14.24 -2.40
N LYS A 83 9.78 -14.71 -2.21
CA LYS A 83 9.26 -15.91 -2.87
C LYS A 83 8.01 -15.53 -3.65
N THR A 84 8.06 -15.68 -4.98
CA THR A 84 6.91 -15.38 -5.85
C THR A 84 6.50 -16.66 -6.58
N GLY A 85 5.30 -17.16 -6.28
CA GLY A 85 4.68 -18.28 -7.01
C GLY A 85 3.68 -17.75 -8.03
N GLY A 86 3.61 -18.40 -9.22
CA GLY A 86 2.58 -18.11 -10.22
C GLY A 86 2.85 -16.95 -11.18
N TYR A 87 3.91 -16.15 -10.98
CA TYR A 87 4.23 -15.02 -11.86
C TYR A 87 4.73 -15.47 -13.24
N SER A 88 4.17 -14.92 -14.31
CA SER A 88 4.74 -15.09 -15.65
C SER A 88 6.07 -14.34 -15.78
N ALA A 89 6.98 -14.88 -16.62
CA ALA A 89 8.29 -14.23 -16.86
C ALA A 89 8.12 -12.80 -17.39
N LEU A 90 7.19 -12.57 -18.32
CA LEU A 90 6.92 -11.24 -18.87
C LEU A 90 6.51 -10.24 -17.77
N ARG A 91 5.63 -10.65 -16.85
CA ARG A 91 5.18 -9.81 -15.76
C ARG A 91 6.30 -9.53 -14.78
N THR A 92 7.12 -10.53 -14.47
CA THR A 92 8.29 -10.38 -13.61
C THR A 92 9.29 -9.37 -14.18
N TRP A 93 9.66 -9.50 -15.45
CA TRP A 93 10.57 -8.56 -16.12
C TRP A 93 9.96 -7.16 -16.23
N GLY A 94 8.67 -7.05 -16.50
CA GLY A 94 7.96 -5.78 -16.51
C GLY A 94 8.04 -5.05 -15.15
N ASN A 95 7.82 -5.79 -14.05
CA ASN A 95 7.96 -5.23 -12.71
C ASN A 95 9.41 -4.77 -12.41
N TYR A 96 10.43 -5.56 -12.76
CA TYR A 96 11.82 -5.13 -12.62
C TYR A 96 12.12 -3.86 -13.43
N GLY A 97 11.61 -3.76 -14.67
CA GLY A 97 11.77 -2.56 -15.50
C GLY A 97 11.15 -1.32 -14.85
N PHE A 98 9.92 -1.41 -14.34
CA PHE A 98 9.26 -0.30 -13.66
C PHE A 98 9.91 0.02 -12.32
N ASN A 99 10.30 -0.95 -11.52
CA ASN A 99 11.03 -0.73 -10.28
C ASN A 99 12.35 0.04 -10.52
N TRP A 100 13.07 -0.32 -11.59
CA TRP A 100 14.28 0.38 -12.01
C TRP A 100 13.97 1.82 -12.45
N LEU A 101 12.95 2.03 -13.29
CA LEU A 101 12.54 3.35 -13.76
C LEU A 101 12.15 4.26 -12.58
N PHE A 102 11.31 3.77 -11.68
CA PHE A 102 10.90 4.53 -10.49
C PHE A 102 12.09 4.82 -9.57
N SER A 103 13.02 3.87 -9.43
CA SER A 103 14.26 4.09 -8.67
C SER A 103 15.10 5.24 -9.25
N LEU A 104 15.22 5.29 -10.59
CA LEU A 104 15.93 6.35 -11.28
C LEU A 104 15.24 7.71 -11.10
N VAL A 105 13.92 7.75 -11.29
CA VAL A 105 13.09 8.96 -11.19
C VAL A 105 13.08 9.50 -9.76
N ALA A 106 12.91 8.64 -8.76
CA ALA A 106 12.89 9.01 -7.35
C ALA A 106 14.29 9.20 -6.74
N ARG A 107 15.35 8.80 -7.46
CA ARG A 107 16.75 8.80 -6.98
C ARG A 107 16.89 8.00 -5.66
N LYS A 108 16.11 6.96 -5.49
CA LYS A 108 16.11 6.04 -4.34
C LYS A 108 15.85 4.62 -4.83
N LYS A 109 16.46 3.64 -4.16
CA LYS A 109 16.23 2.23 -4.50
C LYS A 109 14.79 1.82 -4.16
N ILE A 110 14.02 1.48 -5.19
CA ILE A 110 12.65 0.96 -5.10
C ILE A 110 12.68 -0.47 -5.65
N THR A 111 12.19 -1.42 -4.87
CA THR A 111 12.25 -2.84 -5.23
C THR A 111 10.88 -3.44 -5.54
N ASP A 112 9.80 -2.74 -5.21
CA ASP A 112 8.42 -3.09 -5.56
C ASP A 112 7.55 -1.83 -5.54
N LEU A 113 6.60 -1.70 -6.47
CA LEU A 113 5.71 -0.56 -6.59
C LEU A 113 4.35 -0.76 -5.91
N GLY A 114 3.98 -1.98 -5.55
CA GLY A 114 2.66 -2.22 -4.99
C GLY A 114 2.48 -3.62 -4.46
N SER A 115 3.10 -3.94 -3.34
CA SER A 115 2.77 -5.15 -2.60
C SER A 115 1.55 -4.94 -1.70
N GLY A 116 0.87 -6.02 -1.35
CA GLY A 116 -0.28 -6.00 -0.46
C GLY A 116 0.07 -6.15 1.02
N LEU A 117 1.35 -6.11 1.42
CA LEU A 117 1.78 -6.15 2.82
C LEU A 117 2.75 -5.00 3.10
N ASN A 118 2.27 -3.99 3.83
CA ASN A 118 3.02 -2.78 4.13
C ASN A 118 2.77 -2.32 5.56
N LEU A 119 3.79 -1.77 6.22
CA LEU A 119 3.70 -1.15 7.53
C LEU A 119 4.02 0.34 7.40
N TYR A 120 3.24 1.18 8.06
CA TYR A 120 3.39 2.63 8.08
C TYR A 120 3.43 3.13 9.53
N ALA A 121 4.34 4.04 9.84
CA ALA A 121 4.20 4.89 11.02
C ALA A 121 3.04 5.86 10.79
N VAL A 122 2.18 6.06 11.78
CA VAL A 122 0.97 6.89 11.65
C VAL A 122 1.29 8.38 11.74
N GLU A 123 2.32 8.77 12.49
CA GLU A 123 2.68 10.18 12.67
C GLU A 123 2.87 10.96 11.35
N PRO A 124 3.63 10.46 10.35
CA PRO A 124 3.74 11.14 9.06
C PRO A 124 2.42 11.21 8.26
N LEU A 125 1.47 10.33 8.54
CA LEU A 125 0.18 10.27 7.84
C LEU A 125 -0.81 11.33 8.37
N LYS A 126 -0.61 11.89 9.56
CA LYS A 126 -1.50 12.89 10.15
C LYS A 126 -1.59 14.20 9.35
N ASN A 127 -0.63 14.48 8.48
CA ASN A 127 -0.70 15.63 7.57
C ASN A 127 -1.56 15.39 6.33
N GLU A 128 -2.14 14.20 6.18
CA GLU A 128 -3.17 13.82 5.21
C GLU A 128 -2.81 14.01 3.73
N TYR A 129 -1.53 14.14 3.38
CA TYR A 129 -1.06 14.34 1.99
C TYR A 129 -1.61 13.28 1.03
N TYR A 130 -1.79 12.04 1.52
CA TYR A 130 -2.27 10.91 0.75
C TYR A 130 -3.73 11.04 0.31
N LYS A 131 -4.53 11.88 0.95
CA LYS A 131 -5.95 12.07 0.61
C LYS A 131 -6.17 12.56 -0.81
N LYS A 132 -5.19 13.26 -1.38
CA LYS A 132 -5.21 13.76 -2.76
C LYS A 132 -4.83 12.72 -3.81
N PHE A 133 -4.33 11.55 -3.43
CA PHE A 133 -3.91 10.51 -4.35
C PHE A 133 -5.10 9.74 -4.92
N PRO A 134 -4.93 9.01 -6.05
CA PRO A 134 -6.03 8.27 -6.67
C PRO A 134 -6.64 7.24 -5.72
N ASP A 135 -7.92 6.96 -5.87
CA ASP A 135 -8.60 5.89 -5.14
C ASP A 135 -8.39 4.50 -5.75
N THR A 136 -7.69 4.45 -6.87
CA THR A 136 -7.39 3.25 -7.66
C THR A 136 -6.08 2.56 -7.23
N LEU A 137 -5.66 1.57 -8.01
CA LEU A 137 -4.37 0.86 -7.82
C LEU A 137 -3.14 1.79 -7.87
N TYR A 138 -3.23 2.93 -8.58
CA TYR A 138 -2.14 3.92 -8.66
C TYR A 138 -1.86 4.64 -7.33
N PHE A 139 -2.67 4.42 -6.30
CA PHE A 139 -2.44 4.95 -4.96
C PHE A 139 -1.06 4.58 -4.43
N ASN A 140 -0.67 3.31 -4.54
CA ASN A 140 0.63 2.84 -4.05
C ASN A 140 1.80 3.48 -4.79
N ASP A 141 1.68 3.66 -6.12
CA ASP A 141 2.71 4.32 -6.94
C ASP A 141 2.90 5.78 -6.51
N CYS A 142 1.79 6.49 -6.27
CA CYS A 142 1.81 7.87 -5.77
C CYS A 142 2.42 7.95 -4.35
N MET A 143 2.03 7.01 -3.46
CA MET A 143 2.58 6.93 -2.11
C MET A 143 4.10 6.77 -2.13
N ILE A 144 4.64 5.84 -2.91
CA ILE A 144 6.08 5.59 -3.00
C ILE A 144 6.84 6.86 -3.46
N LEU A 145 6.35 7.53 -4.51
CA LEU A 145 6.96 8.76 -5.00
C LEU A 145 6.89 9.88 -3.96
N ALA A 146 5.75 10.02 -3.26
CA ALA A 146 5.58 11.01 -2.20
C ALA A 146 6.51 10.74 -1.02
N LEU A 147 6.61 9.49 -0.56
CA LEU A 147 7.53 9.09 0.51
C LEU A 147 8.99 9.44 0.15
N CYS A 148 9.38 9.22 -1.11
CA CYS A 148 10.70 9.59 -1.60
C CYS A 148 10.91 11.10 -1.61
N GLN A 149 9.93 11.87 -2.10
CA GLN A 149 9.98 13.34 -2.16
C GLN A 149 10.03 13.98 -0.78
N MET A 150 9.25 13.46 0.16
CA MET A 150 9.24 13.92 1.55
C MET A 150 10.44 13.42 2.37
N LYS A 151 11.37 12.71 1.73
CA LYS A 151 12.58 12.15 2.35
C LYS A 151 12.28 11.21 3.52
N GLN A 152 11.14 10.54 3.49
CA GLN A 152 10.78 9.54 4.49
C GLN A 152 11.78 8.37 4.47
N ARG A 153 11.97 7.77 5.64
CA ARG A 153 12.82 6.59 5.82
C ARG A 153 12.03 5.36 5.43
N VAL A 154 12.33 4.83 4.26
CA VAL A 154 11.64 3.67 3.67
C VAL A 154 12.54 2.43 3.75
N LEU A 155 12.03 1.35 4.31
CA LEU A 155 12.61 0.02 4.25
C LEU A 155 11.81 -0.85 3.28
N PHE A 156 12.48 -1.55 2.38
CA PHE A 156 11.87 -2.67 1.66
C PHE A 156 12.28 -3.97 2.32
N PHE A 157 11.32 -4.88 2.56
CA PHE A 157 11.57 -6.19 3.15
C PHE A 157 11.01 -7.31 2.26
N PRO A 158 11.65 -8.49 2.22
CA PRO A 158 11.22 -9.57 1.34
C PRO A 158 9.91 -10.18 1.83
N ILE A 159 9.01 -10.45 0.89
CA ILE A 159 7.74 -11.12 1.17
C ILE A 159 7.54 -12.35 0.29
N SER A 160 6.74 -13.29 0.80
CA SER A 160 6.18 -14.40 0.06
C SER A 160 4.84 -13.98 -0.53
N TRP A 161 4.67 -14.18 -1.83
CA TRP A 161 3.47 -13.78 -2.55
C TRP A 161 3.04 -14.89 -3.50
N ARG A 162 1.77 -15.28 -3.42
CA ARG A 162 1.18 -16.30 -4.29
C ARG A 162 0.24 -15.64 -5.28
N GLU A 163 0.38 -15.95 -6.54
CA GLU A 163 -0.53 -15.51 -7.59
C GLU A 163 -1.21 -16.77 -8.15
N GLU A 164 -2.23 -17.25 -7.45
CA GLU A 164 -3.06 -18.35 -7.86
C GLU A 164 -4.35 -17.80 -8.47
N ASP A 165 -4.67 -18.18 -9.70
CA ASP A 165 -5.97 -17.99 -10.38
C ASP A 165 -6.52 -16.56 -10.57
N GLN A 166 -5.78 -15.53 -10.32
CA GLN A 166 -6.25 -14.17 -10.61
C GLN A 166 -6.02 -13.78 -12.06
N VAL A 167 -7.09 -13.76 -12.83
CA VAL A 167 -7.09 -13.09 -14.14
C VAL A 167 -6.96 -11.58 -13.90
N SER A 168 -5.74 -11.06 -14.03
CA SER A 168 -5.52 -9.61 -14.01
C SER A 168 -6.26 -8.98 -15.19
N ASN A 169 -7.39 -8.34 -14.93
CA ASN A 169 -8.19 -7.61 -15.92
C ASN A 169 -7.52 -6.33 -16.42
N ASN A 170 -6.36 -5.97 -15.88
CA ASN A 170 -5.63 -4.79 -16.32
C ASN A 170 -4.90 -5.07 -17.62
N LYS A 171 -5.22 -4.34 -18.67
CA LYS A 171 -4.44 -4.31 -19.89
C LYS A 171 -3.03 -3.81 -19.55
N LEU A 172 -2.04 -4.68 -19.50
CA LEU A 172 -0.65 -4.40 -19.11
C LEU A 172 -0.07 -3.17 -19.82
N THR A 173 -0.44 -2.96 -21.08
CA THR A 173 0.02 -1.82 -21.89
C THR A 173 -0.54 -0.48 -21.39
N SER A 174 -1.84 -0.38 -21.11
CA SER A 174 -2.45 0.86 -20.62
C SER A 174 -1.98 1.22 -19.21
N PHE A 175 -1.78 0.21 -18.37
CA PHE A 175 -1.21 0.40 -17.03
C PHE A 175 0.23 0.93 -17.12
N GLY A 176 1.08 0.32 -17.96
CA GLY A 176 2.45 0.77 -18.20
C GLY A 176 2.54 2.22 -18.69
N ILE A 177 1.69 2.62 -19.66
CA ILE A 177 1.64 4.01 -20.14
C ILE A 177 1.27 4.98 -19.01
N SER A 178 0.35 4.60 -18.13
CA SER A 178 -0.05 5.42 -16.99
C SER A 178 1.08 5.59 -15.99
N LEU A 179 1.86 4.55 -15.72
CA LEU A 179 3.07 4.63 -14.87
C LEU A 179 4.13 5.57 -15.48
N LEU A 180 4.36 5.51 -16.80
CA LEU A 180 5.26 6.44 -17.48
C LEU A 180 4.80 7.90 -17.36
N LYS A 181 3.50 8.15 -17.54
CA LYS A 181 2.92 9.49 -17.32
C LYS A 181 3.09 9.96 -15.88
N LEU A 182 2.94 9.07 -14.90
CA LEU A 182 3.15 9.36 -13.49
C LEU A 182 4.59 9.79 -13.21
N CYS A 183 5.57 9.04 -13.74
CA CYS A 183 7.00 9.39 -13.69
C CYS A 183 7.29 10.75 -14.31
N GLY A 184 6.75 11.03 -15.50
CA GLY A 184 6.92 12.33 -16.18
C GLY A 184 6.37 13.49 -15.34
N LYS A 185 5.20 13.33 -14.73
CA LYS A 185 4.62 14.35 -13.85
C LYS A 185 5.42 14.57 -12.57
N TYR A 186 5.98 13.49 -12.00
CA TYR A 186 6.87 13.62 -10.85
C TYR A 186 8.15 14.37 -11.21
N LEU A 187 8.80 14.05 -12.33
CA LEU A 187 10.02 14.75 -12.80
C LEU A 187 9.78 16.22 -13.10
N ALA A 188 8.60 16.58 -13.62
CA ALA A 188 8.25 17.97 -13.91
C ALA A 188 8.14 18.84 -12.66
N GLY A 189 7.81 18.25 -11.48
CA GLY A 189 7.72 19.00 -10.24
C GLY A 189 7.41 18.11 -9.04
N PRO A 190 8.42 17.53 -8.37
CA PRO A 190 8.21 16.57 -7.29
C PRO A 190 7.38 17.10 -6.10
N ARG A 191 7.53 18.38 -5.74
CA ARG A 191 6.69 19.01 -4.70
C ARG A 191 5.25 19.16 -5.16
N ALA A 192 5.06 19.72 -6.34
CA ALA A 192 3.73 19.87 -6.93
C ALA A 192 3.02 18.53 -7.14
N PHE A 193 3.79 17.45 -7.34
CA PHE A 193 3.25 16.10 -7.43
C PHE A 193 2.54 15.67 -6.15
N VAL A 194 3.12 15.93 -4.98
CA VAL A 194 2.53 15.56 -3.67
C VAL A 194 1.32 16.44 -3.34
N GLU A 195 1.35 17.69 -3.76
CA GLU A 195 0.29 18.67 -3.47
C GLU A 195 -0.89 18.58 -4.45
N ARG A 196 -0.70 17.93 -5.60
CA ARG A 196 -1.68 17.84 -6.67
C ARG A 196 -2.86 16.95 -6.29
N GLU A 197 -4.06 17.37 -6.74
CA GLU A 197 -5.25 16.53 -6.75
C GLU A 197 -5.16 15.49 -7.89
N TRP A 198 -5.18 14.22 -7.51
CA TRP A 198 -5.07 13.07 -8.43
C TRP A 198 -6.36 12.26 -8.53
N ARG A 199 -7.32 12.52 -7.66
CA ARG A 199 -8.60 11.80 -7.65
C ARG A 199 -9.43 12.21 -8.87
N GLU A 200 -10.04 11.24 -9.50
CA GLU A 200 -11.02 11.50 -10.59
C GLU A 200 -12.32 12.07 -10.02
N LYS A 201 -12.71 11.60 -8.84
CA LYS A 201 -13.85 12.12 -8.07
C LYS A 201 -13.36 12.56 -6.70
N ILE A 202 -13.61 13.81 -6.35
CA ILE A 202 -13.27 14.33 -5.03
C ILE A 202 -14.29 13.78 -4.03
N ILE A 203 -13.80 13.03 -3.05
CA ILE A 203 -14.55 12.54 -1.91
C ILE A 203 -14.01 13.32 -0.70
N GLU A 204 -14.88 14.11 -0.08
CA GLU A 204 -14.48 14.96 1.04
C GLU A 204 -14.23 14.14 2.31
N ASP A 205 -15.10 13.15 2.55
CA ASP A 205 -15.01 12.28 3.71
C ASP A 205 -15.02 10.80 3.29
N TYR A 206 -14.02 10.05 3.76
CA TYR A 206 -13.92 8.59 3.58
C TYR A 206 -14.54 7.91 4.80
N SER A 207 -15.87 7.85 4.80
CA SER A 207 -16.65 7.35 5.92
C SER A 207 -16.82 5.83 5.92
N TYR A 208 -17.12 5.30 7.08
CA TYR A 208 -17.35 3.88 7.31
C TYR A 208 -18.30 3.69 8.48
N GLU A 209 -18.97 2.55 8.53
CA GLU A 209 -19.71 2.10 9.70
C GLU A 209 -18.98 0.97 10.44
N VAL A 210 -19.17 0.88 11.74
CA VAL A 210 -18.71 -0.26 12.54
C VAL A 210 -19.79 -1.33 12.49
N VAL A 211 -19.54 -2.43 11.77
CA VAL A 211 -20.49 -3.53 11.60
C VAL A 211 -20.46 -4.49 12.79
N ALA A 212 -19.28 -4.72 13.36
CA ALA A 212 -19.08 -5.53 14.55
C ALA A 212 -17.77 -5.14 15.26
N SER A 213 -17.70 -5.33 16.58
CA SER A 213 -16.51 -5.05 17.37
C SER A 213 -16.42 -5.97 18.57
N ASN A 214 -15.22 -6.51 18.83
CA ASN A 214 -14.83 -7.22 20.04
C ASN A 214 -13.83 -6.37 20.89
N LEU A 215 -13.74 -5.06 20.58
CA LEU A 215 -12.91 -4.09 21.29
C LEU A 215 -13.76 -3.29 22.27
#